data_a6fd337fc317bf36e1fed9fc5448798d
#
_entry.id   a6fd337fc317bf36e1fed9fc5448798d
#
_cell.length_a   1.000
_cell.length_b   1.000
_cell.length_c   1.000
_cell.angle_alpha   90.00
_cell.angle_beta   90.00
_cell.angle_gamma   90.00
#
_symmetry.space_group_name_H-M   'P 1'
#
loop_
_entity.id
_entity.type
_entity.pdbx_description
1 polymer ?
#
loop_
_entity_poly.entity_id
_entity_poly.type
_entity_poly.pdbx_seq_one_letter_code
_entity_poly.pdbx_strand_id
1 'polypeptide(L)'
;MKKIEEIADFGPLPSAAQLAYHRDELAAFIHFGINTFYEQEWGNGQEDPKCFNPTKLDTDQWIRVLKETGFKRVIVVVKHHDGFVLYPSRYTDYTVAASPWRDGEGDLLAEISRSASQYDMDLGLYLSPWDAHSPLYHVDTQKAYNEYYQQQLEEILSNPLYGNKGKFVEIWMDGARGEGAQKLTYEFEAWFETIRRYQKDAVIFSTEATELRWIGNESGRAGDPLWQKIRPEKLSEQTPPVYLCHGDPEGTYYSVGEADVSLRSGWFYHDSQQPKSLADLLDIYLASVGRGTPLLLNVPPTKEGLLAEVDVQRLQEFHQVISSLYDEDLAAEAEVTSSSERADYPASNLTDGQRDSFWAPNAEETSYVLEIDLGRSCTFNLLEIREPIAKGQRVAGFILEVKKEDGWTVFARGQTIGYKRLLLGEMVEARYLRLILTDFQALPLLSKLGVYRTPAIMEEEKRPSGLVLSQAASTVIGGQSSQISLRRLDGLEQAEQIRLVTEPGTGTHGTAYEDQIWNVTFAPGETRKELTLSTLAFTGQQELNFYLCASREDGRQSRIKIKVKGS
;
A
#
# COMPACT_ATOMS: atom_id res chain seq x y z
N MET A 1 -15.18 -7.26 -44.81
CA MET A 1 -14.91 -6.84 -43.40
C MET A 1 -14.23 -5.49 -43.47
N LYS A 2 -14.85 -4.41 -42.95
CA LYS A 2 -14.13 -3.14 -42.74
C LYS A 2 -13.02 -3.41 -41.73
N LYS A 3 -11.78 -2.98 -42.04
CA LYS A 3 -10.68 -3.04 -41.08
C LYS A 3 -11.05 -2.11 -39.92
N ILE A 4 -11.16 -2.66 -38.70
CA ILE A 4 -11.31 -1.86 -37.48
C ILE A 4 -10.10 -0.94 -37.42
N GLU A 5 -10.31 0.36 -37.37
CA GLU A 5 -9.22 1.32 -37.21
C GLU A 5 -8.74 1.27 -35.77
N GLU A 6 -7.55 0.72 -35.59
CA GLU A 6 -6.96 0.50 -34.28
C GLU A 6 -6.71 1.83 -33.57
N ILE A 7 -7.07 1.92 -32.29
CA ILE A 7 -6.79 3.08 -31.44
C ILE A 7 -5.29 3.11 -31.12
N ALA A 8 -4.65 4.22 -31.43
CA ALA A 8 -3.23 4.40 -31.17
C ALA A 8 -2.91 4.38 -29.67
N ASP A 9 -1.79 3.77 -29.33
CA ASP A 9 -1.24 3.81 -27.98
C ASP A 9 -0.77 5.23 -27.62
N PHE A 10 -0.71 5.54 -26.32
CA PHE A 10 -0.32 6.87 -25.84
C PHE A 10 0.68 6.78 -24.67
N GLY A 11 1.79 7.51 -24.80
CA GLY A 11 2.82 7.59 -23.76
C GLY A 11 3.52 6.26 -23.50
N PRO A 12 4.18 6.11 -22.34
CA PRO A 12 4.77 4.85 -21.95
C PRO A 12 3.68 3.84 -21.56
N LEU A 13 3.88 2.58 -21.98
CA LEU A 13 2.95 1.50 -21.76
C LEU A 13 3.48 0.52 -20.71
N PRO A 14 2.59 -0.11 -19.93
CA PRO A 14 2.98 -1.16 -19.01
C PRO A 14 3.43 -2.42 -19.74
N SER A 15 4.46 -3.09 -19.19
CA SER A 15 4.80 -4.45 -19.57
C SER A 15 3.73 -5.45 -19.13
N ALA A 16 3.80 -6.68 -19.65
CA ALA A 16 2.89 -7.76 -19.24
C ALA A 16 3.00 -8.06 -17.74
N ALA A 17 4.21 -7.98 -17.16
CA ALA A 17 4.44 -8.18 -15.73
C ALA A 17 3.83 -7.04 -14.88
N GLN A 18 3.97 -5.78 -15.32
CA GLN A 18 3.33 -4.64 -14.67
C GLN A 18 1.80 -4.70 -14.74
N LEU A 19 1.24 -5.16 -15.88
CA LEU A 19 -0.20 -5.40 -15.98
C LEU A 19 -0.67 -6.53 -15.07
N ALA A 20 0.11 -7.60 -14.92
CA ALA A 20 -0.19 -8.66 -13.96
C ALA A 20 -0.20 -8.11 -12.54
N TYR A 21 0.77 -7.28 -12.18
CA TYR A 21 0.84 -6.65 -10.86
C TYR A 21 -0.37 -5.74 -10.58
N HIS A 22 -0.80 -4.92 -11.53
CA HIS A 22 -2.05 -4.17 -11.38
C HIS A 22 -3.26 -5.07 -11.12
N ARG A 23 -3.30 -6.25 -11.77
CA ARG A 23 -4.40 -7.22 -11.61
C ARG A 23 -4.41 -7.90 -10.26
N ASP A 24 -3.26 -8.05 -9.63
CA ASP A 24 -3.16 -8.64 -8.29
C ASP A 24 -3.83 -7.76 -7.25
N GLU A 25 -3.73 -6.43 -7.38
CA GLU A 25 -4.27 -5.42 -6.47
C GLU A 25 -3.75 -5.53 -5.02
N LEU A 26 -3.66 -6.76 -4.48
CA LEU A 26 -3.21 -7.07 -3.13
C LEU A 26 -1.96 -7.95 -3.17
N ALA A 27 -0.88 -7.44 -2.60
CA ALA A 27 0.35 -8.16 -2.31
C ALA A 27 0.62 -8.15 -0.80
N ALA A 28 1.28 -9.18 -0.28
CA ALA A 28 1.67 -9.23 1.11
C ALA A 28 3.19 -9.12 1.27
N PHE A 29 3.65 -8.43 2.31
CA PHE A 29 5.01 -8.56 2.82
C PHE A 29 5.05 -9.56 3.99
N ILE A 30 6.16 -10.28 4.14
CA ILE A 30 6.49 -11.04 5.34
C ILE A 30 7.84 -10.58 5.86
N HIS A 31 7.82 -9.79 6.94
CA HIS A 31 9.00 -9.47 7.72
C HIS A 31 9.13 -10.47 8.87
N PHE A 32 10.05 -11.42 8.71
CA PHE A 32 10.37 -12.41 9.71
C PHE A 32 11.87 -12.70 9.63
N GLY A 33 12.57 -12.62 10.76
CA GLY A 33 14.01 -12.78 10.80
C GLY A 33 14.53 -12.61 12.22
N ILE A 34 15.83 -12.33 12.36
CA ILE A 34 16.45 -12.15 13.66
C ILE A 34 15.81 -11.01 14.47
N ASN A 35 15.37 -9.94 13.79
CA ASN A 35 14.72 -8.78 14.40
C ASN A 35 13.39 -9.14 15.11
N THR A 36 12.67 -10.14 14.62
CA THR A 36 11.46 -10.66 15.30
C THR A 36 11.78 -11.13 16.72
N PHE A 37 12.93 -11.77 16.93
CA PHE A 37 13.32 -12.33 18.23
C PHE A 37 13.88 -11.29 19.20
N TYR A 38 14.34 -10.15 18.66
CA TYR A 38 14.84 -9.01 19.45
C TYR A 38 13.78 -7.92 19.62
N GLU A 39 12.59 -8.06 19.00
CA GLU A 39 11.53 -7.03 18.99
C GLU A 39 12.06 -5.65 18.55
N GLN A 40 12.76 -5.63 17.43
CA GLN A 40 13.34 -4.41 16.87
C GLN A 40 13.04 -4.30 15.37
N GLU A 41 13.08 -3.07 14.86
CA GLU A 41 12.85 -2.80 13.44
C GLU A 41 14.14 -2.90 12.64
N TRP A 42 15.24 -2.38 13.18
CA TRP A 42 16.54 -2.37 12.54
C TRP A 42 17.59 -2.98 13.48
N GLY A 43 18.12 -4.12 13.08
CA GLY A 43 19.26 -4.73 13.72
C GLY A 43 20.56 -4.05 13.30
N ASN A 44 21.61 -4.26 14.10
CA ASN A 44 22.94 -3.70 13.86
C ASN A 44 23.95 -4.72 13.30
N GLY A 45 23.48 -5.95 13.00
CA GLY A 45 24.29 -7.03 12.47
C GLY A 45 25.16 -7.76 13.51
N GLN A 46 24.91 -7.54 14.81
CA GLN A 46 25.62 -8.21 15.91
C GLN A 46 24.68 -9.07 16.79
N GLU A 47 23.42 -9.19 16.39
CA GLU A 47 22.45 -10.03 17.05
C GLU A 47 22.91 -11.49 16.99
N ASP A 48 22.85 -12.20 18.13
CA ASP A 48 23.28 -13.61 18.20
C ASP A 48 22.30 -14.49 17.40
N PRO A 49 22.75 -15.15 16.31
CA PRO A 49 21.93 -16.08 15.53
C PRO A 49 21.24 -17.16 16.36
N LYS A 50 21.81 -17.50 17.52
CA LYS A 50 21.20 -18.49 18.42
C LYS A 50 19.86 -18.08 18.99
N CYS A 51 19.51 -16.80 18.93
CA CYS A 51 18.18 -16.32 19.32
C CYS A 51 17.11 -16.67 18.28
N PHE A 52 17.47 -16.89 17.01
CA PHE A 52 16.54 -17.32 15.99
C PHE A 52 16.15 -18.79 16.18
N ASN A 53 15.00 -19.02 16.79
CA ASN A 53 14.51 -20.38 17.06
C ASN A 53 12.97 -20.44 17.09
N PRO A 54 12.29 -20.33 15.94
CA PRO A 54 10.84 -20.45 15.86
C PRO A 54 10.39 -21.87 16.23
N THR A 55 9.60 -22.00 17.28
CA THR A 55 9.23 -23.31 17.88
C THR A 55 8.05 -23.99 17.20
N LYS A 56 7.25 -23.24 16.43
CA LYS A 56 6.02 -23.71 15.75
C LYS A 56 5.94 -23.25 14.30
N LEU A 57 7.09 -23.03 13.65
CA LEU A 57 7.11 -22.50 12.30
C LEU A 57 6.19 -23.32 11.36
N ASP A 58 5.27 -22.62 10.73
CA ASP A 58 4.33 -23.17 9.74
C ASP A 58 4.15 -22.21 8.57
N THR A 59 5.00 -22.36 7.55
CA THR A 59 4.94 -21.56 6.33
C THR A 59 3.70 -21.87 5.47
N ASP A 60 3.11 -23.06 5.63
CA ASP A 60 1.85 -23.42 4.98
C ASP A 60 0.69 -22.59 5.56
N GLN A 61 0.69 -22.33 6.89
CA GLN A 61 -0.27 -21.42 7.51
C GLN A 61 -0.13 -20.00 6.96
N TRP A 62 1.08 -19.49 6.80
CA TRP A 62 1.30 -18.14 6.26
C TRP A 62 0.70 -18.01 4.85
N ILE A 63 1.14 -18.86 3.94
CA ILE A 63 0.73 -18.78 2.53
C ILE A 63 -0.75 -19.08 2.35
N ARG A 64 -1.29 -20.08 3.06
CA ARG A 64 -2.71 -20.42 3.00
C ARG A 64 -3.60 -19.27 3.48
N VAL A 65 -3.30 -18.67 4.64
CA VAL A 65 -4.07 -17.53 5.17
C VAL A 65 -4.06 -16.37 4.18
N LEU A 66 -2.89 -16.00 3.64
CA LEU A 66 -2.79 -14.90 2.69
C LEU A 66 -3.56 -15.21 1.39
N LYS A 67 -3.50 -16.45 0.89
CA LYS A 67 -4.28 -16.88 -0.29
C LYS A 67 -5.78 -16.80 -0.05
N GLU A 68 -6.25 -17.32 1.09
CA GLU A 68 -7.67 -17.34 1.48
C GLU A 68 -8.21 -15.91 1.73
N THR A 69 -7.36 -14.97 2.10
CA THR A 69 -7.72 -13.57 2.32
C THR A 69 -7.46 -12.66 1.10
N GLY A 70 -7.28 -13.27 -0.08
CA GLY A 70 -7.34 -12.56 -1.37
C GLY A 70 -6.02 -12.05 -1.91
N PHE A 71 -4.90 -12.21 -1.18
CA PHE A 71 -3.58 -11.84 -1.69
C PHE A 71 -3.16 -12.73 -2.86
N LYS A 72 -2.45 -12.16 -3.83
CA LYS A 72 -2.04 -12.84 -5.06
C LYS A 72 -0.55 -13.11 -5.11
N ARG A 73 0.25 -12.28 -4.43
CA ARG A 73 1.69 -12.47 -4.28
C ARG A 73 2.13 -12.20 -2.85
N VAL A 74 3.26 -12.78 -2.49
CA VAL A 74 3.91 -12.59 -1.20
C VAL A 74 5.37 -12.23 -1.44
N ILE A 75 5.82 -11.10 -0.94
CA ILE A 75 7.23 -10.71 -0.94
C ILE A 75 7.83 -11.12 0.40
N VAL A 76 8.88 -11.93 0.38
CA VAL A 76 9.56 -12.41 1.59
C VAL A 76 10.84 -11.65 1.82
N VAL A 77 11.02 -11.11 3.02
CA VAL A 77 12.27 -10.50 3.46
C VAL A 77 13.27 -11.59 3.78
N VAL A 78 14.13 -11.92 2.80
CA VAL A 78 15.14 -12.99 2.92
C VAL A 78 16.40 -12.50 3.61
N LYS A 79 16.73 -11.21 3.46
CA LYS A 79 17.77 -10.49 4.21
C LYS A 79 17.27 -9.07 4.48
N HIS A 80 17.15 -8.67 5.73
CA HIS A 80 16.93 -7.29 6.13
C HIS A 80 18.25 -6.54 6.35
N HIS A 81 18.20 -5.32 6.83
CA HIS A 81 19.37 -4.43 7.02
C HIS A 81 20.42 -4.95 8.00
N ASP A 82 20.02 -5.82 8.92
CA ASP A 82 20.93 -6.50 9.86
C ASP A 82 21.91 -7.46 9.17
N GLY A 83 21.55 -7.97 7.97
CA GLY A 83 22.37 -8.91 7.20
C GLY A 83 22.07 -10.38 7.46
N PHE A 84 21.14 -10.71 8.39
CA PHE A 84 20.76 -12.10 8.67
C PHE A 84 19.95 -12.69 7.52
N VAL A 85 20.41 -13.80 6.94
CA VAL A 85 19.76 -14.44 5.79
C VAL A 85 18.98 -15.69 6.20
N LEU A 86 17.82 -15.87 5.59
CA LEU A 86 16.84 -16.94 5.90
C LEU A 86 17.13 -18.26 5.18
N TYR A 87 18.34 -18.43 4.62
CA TYR A 87 18.79 -19.63 3.93
C TYR A 87 20.27 -19.89 4.22
N PRO A 88 20.78 -21.12 4.05
CA PRO A 88 22.20 -21.43 4.24
C PRO A 88 23.04 -20.86 3.09
N SER A 89 23.53 -19.63 3.24
CA SER A 89 24.36 -18.94 2.23
C SER A 89 25.81 -19.40 2.26
N ARG A 90 26.46 -19.38 1.10
CA ARG A 90 27.92 -19.61 0.97
C ARG A 90 28.74 -18.34 1.15
N TYR A 91 28.08 -17.18 1.19
CA TYR A 91 28.74 -15.87 1.16
C TYR A 91 28.71 -15.16 2.52
N THR A 92 27.91 -15.63 3.46
CA THR A 92 27.86 -15.14 4.84
C THR A 92 27.60 -16.30 5.80
N ASP A 93 28.16 -16.23 7.01
CA ASP A 93 27.86 -17.15 8.11
C ASP A 93 26.74 -16.66 9.02
N TYR A 94 26.24 -15.43 8.79
CA TYR A 94 25.15 -14.83 9.53
C TYR A 94 23.79 -15.27 8.95
N THR A 95 23.46 -16.54 9.20
CA THR A 95 22.36 -17.24 8.55
C THR A 95 21.54 -18.07 9.54
N VAL A 96 20.40 -18.57 9.10
CA VAL A 96 19.60 -19.55 9.85
C VAL A 96 20.39 -20.82 10.19
N ALA A 97 21.42 -21.18 9.42
CA ALA A 97 22.30 -22.32 9.70
C ALA A 97 23.19 -22.09 10.93
N ALA A 98 23.42 -20.84 11.36
CA ALA A 98 24.13 -20.52 12.59
C ALA A 98 23.22 -20.56 13.83
N SER A 99 21.93 -20.78 13.66
CA SER A 99 20.93 -20.86 14.72
C SER A 99 20.69 -22.29 15.19
N PRO A 100 20.10 -22.52 16.38
CA PRO A 100 19.68 -23.85 16.82
C PRO A 100 18.43 -24.37 16.10
N TRP A 101 17.78 -23.54 15.32
CA TRP A 101 16.58 -23.93 14.59
C TRP A 101 16.89 -25.05 13.58
N ARG A 102 16.12 -26.16 13.63
CA ARG A 102 16.34 -27.36 12.81
C ARG A 102 17.75 -27.96 12.97
N ASP A 103 18.36 -27.80 14.16
CA ASP A 103 19.73 -28.27 14.44
C ASP A 103 20.80 -27.64 13.50
N GLY A 104 20.55 -26.42 12.98
CA GLY A 104 21.42 -25.71 12.04
C GLY A 104 21.28 -26.16 10.57
N GLU A 105 20.34 -27.04 10.27
CA GLU A 105 20.07 -27.53 8.91
C GLU A 105 18.84 -26.85 8.25
N GLY A 106 18.29 -25.81 8.89
CA GLY A 106 17.10 -25.12 8.42
C GLY A 106 17.37 -24.28 7.17
N ASP A 107 16.40 -24.28 6.24
CA ASP A 107 16.33 -23.41 5.07
C ASP A 107 14.91 -22.85 4.98
N LEU A 108 14.72 -21.66 5.57
CA LEU A 108 13.37 -21.06 5.63
C LEU A 108 12.89 -20.60 4.27
N LEU A 109 13.79 -20.11 3.40
CA LEU A 109 13.42 -19.72 2.04
C LEU A 109 12.93 -20.93 1.24
N ALA A 110 13.54 -22.11 1.40
CA ALA A 110 13.06 -23.33 0.76
C ALA A 110 11.68 -23.78 1.32
N GLU A 111 11.48 -23.68 2.64
CA GLU A 111 10.17 -23.99 3.25
C GLU A 111 9.06 -23.08 2.74
N ILE A 112 9.30 -21.74 2.66
CA ILE A 112 8.35 -20.78 2.11
C ILE A 112 8.11 -21.03 0.62
N SER A 113 9.15 -21.33 -0.16
CA SER A 113 9.05 -21.61 -1.59
C SER A 113 8.22 -22.87 -1.87
N ARG A 114 8.37 -23.90 -1.05
CA ARG A 114 7.55 -25.11 -1.11
C ARG A 114 6.07 -24.77 -0.84
N SER A 115 5.78 -24.02 0.22
CA SER A 115 4.42 -23.59 0.55
C SER A 115 3.82 -22.72 -0.56
N ALA A 116 4.57 -21.75 -1.11
CA ALA A 116 4.13 -20.95 -2.24
C ALA A 116 3.79 -21.82 -3.46
N SER A 117 4.61 -22.83 -3.74
CA SER A 117 4.35 -23.78 -4.85
C SER A 117 3.14 -24.68 -4.60
N GLN A 118 2.91 -25.09 -3.35
CA GLN A 118 1.77 -25.92 -2.96
C GLN A 118 0.43 -25.17 -3.11
N TYR A 119 0.40 -23.90 -2.72
CA TYR A 119 -0.80 -23.07 -2.76
C TYR A 119 -0.91 -22.24 -4.07
N ASP A 120 0.03 -22.39 -4.99
CA ASP A 120 0.11 -21.61 -6.23
C ASP A 120 0.04 -20.10 -5.94
N MET A 121 0.90 -19.62 -5.02
CA MET A 121 1.06 -18.25 -4.62
C MET A 121 2.29 -17.66 -5.30
N ASP A 122 2.14 -16.54 -5.99
CA ASP A 122 3.29 -15.84 -6.55
C ASP A 122 4.22 -15.36 -5.44
N LEU A 123 5.54 -15.56 -5.64
CA LEU A 123 6.55 -15.21 -4.64
C LEU A 123 7.46 -14.10 -5.17
N GLY A 124 7.67 -13.07 -4.33
CA GLY A 124 8.68 -12.05 -4.50
C GLY A 124 9.82 -12.21 -3.50
N LEU A 125 10.97 -11.66 -3.84
CA LEU A 125 12.19 -11.68 -3.06
C LEU A 125 12.53 -10.26 -2.60
N TYR A 126 12.61 -10.02 -1.30
CA TYR A 126 13.27 -8.84 -0.76
C TYR A 126 14.68 -9.23 -0.28
N LEU A 127 15.68 -8.55 -0.82
CA LEU A 127 17.07 -8.66 -0.39
C LEU A 127 17.62 -7.25 -0.16
N SER A 128 17.87 -6.87 1.11
CA SER A 128 18.37 -5.54 1.44
C SER A 128 19.76 -5.29 0.84
N PRO A 129 19.94 -4.18 0.10
CA PRO A 129 21.28 -3.71 -0.27
C PRO A 129 22.11 -3.24 0.93
N TRP A 130 21.48 -2.76 2.00
CA TRP A 130 22.17 -2.48 3.25
C TRP A 130 22.39 -3.78 4.02
N ASP A 131 23.63 -3.98 4.51
CA ASP A 131 24.05 -5.16 5.28
C ASP A 131 24.96 -4.70 6.43
N ALA A 132 24.36 -4.53 7.60
CA ALA A 132 25.06 -4.05 8.79
C ALA A 132 26.07 -5.07 9.33
N HIS A 133 25.90 -6.37 9.05
CA HIS A 133 26.81 -7.43 9.48
C HIS A 133 28.05 -7.51 8.59
N SER A 134 27.92 -7.24 7.29
CA SER A 134 29.01 -7.48 6.35
C SER A 134 30.17 -6.51 6.56
N PRO A 135 31.39 -7.01 6.82
CA PRO A 135 32.58 -6.17 6.90
C PRO A 135 32.94 -5.52 5.56
N LEU A 136 32.32 -5.95 4.47
CA LEU A 136 32.47 -5.37 3.13
C LEU A 136 31.56 -4.15 2.91
N TYR A 137 30.65 -3.83 3.82
CA TYR A 137 29.74 -2.71 3.69
C TYR A 137 30.41 -1.38 4.07
N HIS A 138 31.45 -1.01 3.30
CA HIS A 138 32.23 0.21 3.50
C HIS A 138 32.63 0.82 2.16
N VAL A 139 32.88 2.14 2.14
CA VAL A 139 33.29 2.85 0.92
C VAL A 139 34.59 2.32 0.32
N ASP A 140 35.56 1.93 1.15
CA ASP A 140 36.85 1.43 0.68
C ASP A 140 36.76 0.03 0.06
N THR A 141 35.67 -0.67 0.28
CA THR A 141 35.42 -2.03 -0.21
C THR A 141 34.27 -2.07 -1.22
N GLN A 142 33.92 -0.94 -1.81
CA GLN A 142 32.77 -0.76 -2.70
C GLN A 142 32.64 -1.87 -3.75
N LYS A 143 33.70 -2.18 -4.48
CA LYS A 143 33.68 -3.23 -5.49
C LYS A 143 33.41 -4.60 -4.89
N ALA A 144 34.10 -4.95 -3.80
CA ALA A 144 33.92 -6.23 -3.13
C ALA A 144 32.51 -6.38 -2.56
N TYR A 145 31.92 -5.28 -2.05
CA TYR A 145 30.55 -5.31 -1.57
C TYR A 145 29.54 -5.53 -2.71
N ASN A 146 29.69 -4.81 -3.81
CA ASN A 146 28.80 -4.96 -4.96
C ASN A 146 28.86 -6.38 -5.56
N GLU A 147 30.07 -6.96 -5.66
CA GLU A 147 30.28 -8.37 -6.06
C GLU A 147 29.64 -9.34 -5.05
N TYR A 148 29.79 -9.11 -3.76
CA TYR A 148 29.17 -9.91 -2.70
C TYR A 148 27.65 -9.91 -2.80
N TYR A 149 27.03 -8.73 -2.94
CA TYR A 149 25.58 -8.63 -3.09
C TYR A 149 25.08 -9.30 -4.37
N GLN A 150 25.78 -9.10 -5.47
CA GLN A 150 25.49 -9.77 -6.75
C GLN A 150 25.57 -11.30 -6.62
N GLN A 151 26.55 -11.82 -5.89
CA GLN A 151 26.69 -13.26 -5.63
C GLN A 151 25.55 -13.80 -4.77
N GLN A 152 25.05 -13.06 -3.78
CA GLN A 152 23.86 -13.43 -3.03
C GLN A 152 22.61 -13.48 -3.92
N LEU A 153 22.42 -12.48 -4.79
CA LEU A 153 21.34 -12.50 -5.79
C LEU A 153 21.43 -13.72 -6.68
N GLU A 154 22.60 -14.00 -7.24
CA GLU A 154 22.83 -15.16 -8.11
C GLU A 154 22.56 -16.49 -7.38
N GLU A 155 23.03 -16.62 -6.13
CA GLU A 155 22.82 -17.80 -5.30
C GLU A 155 21.35 -18.12 -5.10
N ILE A 156 20.52 -17.09 -4.83
CA ILE A 156 19.09 -17.26 -4.63
C ILE A 156 18.39 -17.50 -5.96
N LEU A 157 18.61 -16.65 -6.96
CA LEU A 157 17.82 -16.62 -8.18
C LEU A 157 18.13 -17.79 -9.14
N SER A 158 19.31 -18.40 -9.03
CA SER A 158 19.71 -19.60 -9.80
C SER A 158 19.27 -20.91 -9.17
N ASN A 159 18.85 -20.89 -7.89
CA ASN A 159 18.46 -22.11 -7.19
C ASN A 159 17.02 -22.51 -7.53
N PRO A 160 16.80 -23.68 -8.18
CA PRO A 160 15.46 -24.10 -8.60
C PRO A 160 14.53 -24.47 -7.43
N LEU A 161 15.04 -24.59 -6.21
CA LEU A 161 14.24 -24.85 -5.00
C LEU A 161 13.58 -23.57 -4.46
N TYR A 162 14.09 -22.39 -4.84
CA TYR A 162 13.57 -21.11 -4.35
C TYR A 162 12.55 -20.50 -5.32
N GLY A 163 11.61 -19.74 -4.77
CA GLY A 163 10.51 -19.18 -5.55
C GLY A 163 9.35 -20.13 -5.78
N ASN A 164 8.26 -19.67 -6.35
CA ASN A 164 7.16 -20.53 -6.77
C ASN A 164 7.60 -21.33 -8.01
N LYS A 165 7.92 -22.63 -7.84
CA LYS A 165 8.42 -23.50 -8.92
C LYS A 165 9.65 -22.91 -9.63
N GLY A 166 10.59 -22.33 -8.86
CA GLY A 166 11.81 -21.71 -9.38
C GLY A 166 11.64 -20.27 -9.87
N LYS A 167 10.47 -19.62 -9.64
CA LYS A 167 10.18 -18.28 -10.12
C LYS A 167 9.90 -17.31 -8.99
N PHE A 168 10.51 -16.13 -9.12
CA PHE A 168 10.12 -14.94 -8.41
C PHE A 168 9.49 -13.96 -9.39
N VAL A 169 8.35 -13.36 -9.01
CA VAL A 169 7.63 -12.39 -9.85
C VAL A 169 8.04 -10.96 -9.58
N GLU A 170 8.72 -10.73 -8.44
CA GLU A 170 9.18 -9.42 -8.00
C GLU A 170 10.49 -9.54 -7.23
N ILE A 171 11.42 -8.60 -7.48
CA ILE A 171 12.66 -8.46 -6.72
C ILE A 171 12.67 -7.07 -6.09
N TRP A 172 12.74 -7.04 -4.76
CA TRP A 172 12.60 -5.85 -3.96
C TRP A 172 13.93 -5.48 -3.29
N MET A 173 14.46 -4.31 -3.59
CA MET A 173 15.70 -3.77 -3.05
C MET A 173 15.41 -2.46 -2.33
N ASP A 174 15.57 -2.46 -1.01
CA ASP A 174 15.31 -1.31 -0.15
C ASP A 174 16.27 -0.15 -0.41
N GLY A 175 15.76 1.07 -0.29
CA GLY A 175 16.53 2.29 -0.42
C GLY A 175 17.22 2.76 0.86
N ALA A 176 16.95 2.13 2.02
CA ALA A 176 17.55 2.50 3.28
C ALA A 176 19.06 2.19 3.31
N ARG A 177 19.82 3.06 4.00
CA ARG A 177 21.27 2.92 4.16
C ARG A 177 21.68 3.14 5.61
N GLY A 178 22.68 2.39 6.06
CA GLY A 178 23.29 2.57 7.37
C GLY A 178 24.09 3.85 7.51
N GLU A 179 24.29 4.28 8.74
CA GLU A 179 25.18 5.41 9.04
C GLU A 179 26.61 5.15 8.52
N GLY A 180 27.22 6.15 7.91
CA GLY A 180 28.58 6.06 7.36
C GLY A 180 28.72 5.43 5.98
N ALA A 181 27.71 4.71 5.49
CA ALA A 181 27.72 4.07 4.16
C ALA A 181 27.16 4.96 3.04
N GLN A 182 26.85 6.20 3.31
CA GLN A 182 26.28 7.17 2.35
C GLN A 182 27.14 7.41 1.10
N LYS A 183 28.40 7.00 1.11
CA LYS A 183 29.33 7.11 -0.03
C LYS A 183 29.51 5.81 -0.81
N LEU A 184 28.96 4.70 -0.34
CA LEU A 184 28.98 3.44 -1.07
C LEU A 184 28.01 3.57 -2.26
N THR A 185 28.52 3.45 -3.47
CA THR A 185 27.71 3.46 -4.69
C THR A 185 27.26 2.03 -5.01
N TYR A 186 25.97 1.80 -5.14
CA TYR A 186 25.43 0.52 -5.57
C TYR A 186 25.52 0.38 -7.09
N GLU A 187 25.92 -0.79 -7.56
CA GLU A 187 26.01 -1.12 -8.99
C GLU A 187 24.69 -1.74 -9.48
N PHE A 188 23.59 -0.98 -9.36
CA PHE A 188 22.23 -1.44 -9.71
C PHE A 188 22.14 -2.06 -11.11
N GLU A 189 22.83 -1.50 -12.11
CA GLU A 189 22.81 -2.03 -13.48
C GLU A 189 23.30 -3.48 -13.53
N ALA A 190 24.42 -3.79 -12.89
CA ALA A 190 24.96 -5.16 -12.81
C ALA A 190 24.03 -6.11 -12.04
N TRP A 191 23.36 -5.59 -10.99
CA TRP A 191 22.38 -6.36 -10.24
C TRP A 191 21.12 -6.63 -11.05
N PHE A 192 20.62 -5.63 -11.78
CA PHE A 192 19.46 -5.80 -12.69
C PHE A 192 19.77 -6.80 -13.80
N GLU A 193 20.97 -6.76 -14.40
CA GLU A 193 21.40 -7.76 -15.38
C GLU A 193 21.39 -9.18 -14.79
N THR A 194 21.84 -9.34 -13.55
CA THR A 194 21.78 -10.62 -12.85
C THR A 194 20.36 -11.10 -12.64
N ILE A 195 19.46 -10.21 -12.18
CA ILE A 195 18.04 -10.52 -12.03
C ILE A 195 17.45 -10.96 -13.37
N ARG A 196 17.67 -10.21 -14.44
CA ARG A 196 17.15 -10.52 -15.80
C ARG A 196 17.65 -11.85 -16.36
N ARG A 197 18.86 -12.24 -16.00
CA ARG A 197 19.43 -13.53 -16.41
C ARG A 197 18.63 -14.71 -15.88
N TYR A 198 18.17 -14.64 -14.64
CA TYR A 198 17.48 -15.75 -13.95
C TYR A 198 15.97 -15.57 -13.89
N GLN A 199 15.48 -14.35 -13.76
CA GLN A 199 14.07 -13.99 -13.56
C GLN A 199 13.67 -12.88 -14.55
N LYS A 200 13.63 -13.23 -15.84
CA LYS A 200 13.45 -12.28 -16.94
C LYS A 200 12.14 -11.48 -16.90
N ASP A 201 11.09 -12.08 -16.32
CA ASP A 201 9.74 -11.52 -16.27
C ASP A 201 9.40 -10.92 -14.89
N ALA A 202 10.31 -10.95 -13.92
CA ALA A 202 10.10 -10.32 -12.63
C ALA A 202 10.08 -8.79 -12.76
N VAL A 203 9.21 -8.12 -12.02
CA VAL A 203 9.30 -6.66 -11.84
C VAL A 203 10.34 -6.34 -10.79
N ILE A 204 11.01 -5.20 -10.94
CA ILE A 204 12.07 -4.77 -10.02
C ILE A 204 11.63 -3.51 -9.29
N PHE A 205 11.74 -3.55 -7.97
CA PHE A 205 11.60 -2.41 -7.07
C PHE A 205 12.97 -2.00 -6.53
N SER A 206 13.34 -0.73 -6.72
CA SER A 206 14.50 -0.10 -6.09
C SER A 206 14.42 1.42 -6.23
N THR A 207 15.36 2.14 -5.66
CA THR A 207 15.47 3.61 -5.81
C THR A 207 15.79 4.06 -7.24
N GLU A 208 16.32 3.18 -8.10
CA GLU A 208 16.69 3.47 -9.49
C GLU A 208 15.92 2.64 -10.52
N ALA A 209 15.10 1.65 -10.08
CA ALA A 209 14.29 0.87 -11.00
C ALA A 209 13.12 1.70 -11.53
N THR A 210 12.82 1.51 -12.81
CA THR A 210 11.73 2.21 -13.49
C THR A 210 10.41 1.44 -13.48
N GLU A 211 10.42 0.15 -13.17
CA GLU A 211 9.24 -0.71 -13.30
C GLU A 211 8.25 -0.54 -12.16
N LEU A 212 8.77 -0.57 -10.94
CA LEU A 212 8.02 -0.26 -9.73
C LEU A 212 8.67 0.93 -9.03
N ARG A 213 7.88 1.71 -8.32
CA ARG A 213 8.38 2.78 -7.47
C ARG A 213 7.66 2.80 -6.14
N TRP A 214 8.37 3.12 -5.10
CA TRP A 214 7.78 3.48 -3.83
C TRP A 214 6.89 4.73 -3.96
N ILE A 215 5.73 4.73 -3.32
CA ILE A 215 4.84 5.90 -3.34
C ILE A 215 5.26 7.02 -2.37
N GLY A 216 6.47 6.98 -1.83
CA GLY A 216 7.02 8.05 -0.99
C GLY A 216 6.47 8.09 0.44
N ASN A 217 5.75 7.09 0.88
CA ASN A 217 5.26 6.95 2.25
C ASN A 217 4.94 5.48 2.56
N GLU A 218 5.02 5.12 3.85
CA GLU A 218 4.70 3.80 4.40
C GLU A 218 3.30 3.77 5.04
N SER A 219 2.41 4.62 4.58
CA SER A 219 1.03 4.68 5.08
C SER A 219 0.02 3.99 4.17
N GLY A 220 0.48 3.40 3.07
CA GLY A 220 -0.35 2.73 2.08
C GLY A 220 -1.24 3.69 1.29
N ARG A 221 -0.87 4.97 1.13
CA ARG A 221 -1.72 6.00 0.52
C ARG A 221 -1.07 6.61 -0.70
N ALA A 222 -1.57 6.26 -1.88
CA ALA A 222 -1.16 6.85 -3.14
C ALA A 222 -1.61 8.31 -3.28
N GLY A 223 -0.93 9.06 -4.14
CA GLY A 223 -1.28 10.44 -4.46
C GLY A 223 -2.64 10.59 -5.15
N ASP A 224 -3.14 11.81 -5.16
CA ASP A 224 -4.26 12.24 -5.95
C ASP A 224 -3.96 13.66 -6.48
N PRO A 225 -3.62 13.82 -7.78
CA PRO A 225 -3.58 12.81 -8.85
C PRO A 225 -2.51 11.73 -8.69
N LEU A 226 -2.68 10.61 -9.41
CA LEU A 226 -1.68 9.56 -9.53
C LEU A 226 -1.41 9.23 -11.00
N TRP A 227 -0.19 9.50 -11.45
CA TRP A 227 0.30 9.09 -12.76
C TRP A 227 1.21 7.87 -12.63
N GLN A 228 0.94 6.83 -13.39
CA GLN A 228 1.79 5.63 -13.44
C GLN A 228 2.95 5.81 -14.44
N LYS A 229 3.55 7.00 -14.41
CA LYS A 229 4.65 7.40 -15.28
C LYS A 229 5.70 8.17 -14.48
N ILE A 230 6.96 8.04 -14.89
CA ILE A 230 8.11 8.75 -14.30
C ILE A 230 9.09 9.15 -15.39
N ARG A 231 10.02 10.03 -15.03
CA ARG A 231 11.24 10.31 -15.78
C ARG A 231 12.41 9.61 -15.09
N PRO A 232 13.07 8.63 -15.74
CA PRO A 232 14.17 7.87 -15.13
C PRO A 232 15.30 8.75 -14.60
N GLU A 233 15.63 9.84 -15.29
CA GLU A 233 16.67 10.79 -14.89
C GLU A 233 16.37 11.55 -13.58
N LYS A 234 15.14 11.44 -13.06
CA LYS A 234 14.73 12.00 -11.76
C LYS A 234 14.77 10.98 -10.63
N LEU A 235 15.02 9.71 -10.96
CA LEU A 235 15.08 8.65 -9.94
C LEU A 235 16.46 8.61 -9.29
N SER A 236 16.47 8.61 -7.99
CA SER A 236 17.64 8.41 -7.14
C SER A 236 17.17 8.22 -5.70
N GLU A 237 18.07 7.90 -4.81
CA GLU A 237 17.80 7.88 -3.36
C GLU A 237 17.33 9.23 -2.79
N GLN A 238 17.53 10.32 -3.53
CA GLN A 238 17.15 11.68 -3.13
C GLN A 238 15.86 12.14 -3.82
N THR A 239 15.19 11.28 -4.58
CA THR A 239 13.93 11.63 -5.25
C THR A 239 12.90 12.09 -4.22
N PRO A 240 12.30 13.28 -4.40
CA PRO A 240 11.33 13.78 -3.42
C PRO A 240 10.14 12.83 -3.25
N PRO A 241 9.73 12.48 -2.01
CA PRO A 241 8.58 11.61 -1.77
C PRO A 241 7.30 12.04 -2.46
N VAL A 242 7.06 13.35 -2.61
CA VAL A 242 5.89 13.88 -3.31
C VAL A 242 5.90 13.52 -4.81
N TYR A 243 7.09 13.49 -5.45
CA TYR A 243 7.23 13.06 -6.84
C TYR A 243 6.91 11.56 -7.00
N LEU A 244 7.44 10.75 -6.09
CA LEU A 244 7.16 9.32 -6.06
C LEU A 244 5.68 9.03 -5.80
N CYS A 245 5.04 9.84 -4.92
CA CYS A 245 3.64 9.67 -4.56
C CYS A 245 2.69 9.93 -5.73
N HIS A 246 2.95 10.96 -6.52
CA HIS A 246 2.06 11.41 -7.60
C HIS A 246 2.46 10.91 -9.00
N GLY A 247 3.72 10.50 -9.19
CA GLY A 247 4.29 10.26 -10.51
C GLY A 247 4.46 11.56 -11.31
N ASP A 248 4.63 11.42 -12.63
CA ASP A 248 4.91 12.55 -13.52
C ASP A 248 3.99 12.51 -14.75
N PRO A 249 3.12 13.52 -14.97
CA PRO A 249 2.25 13.56 -16.14
C PRO A 249 3.03 13.58 -17.47
N GLU A 250 4.29 14.03 -17.46
CA GLU A 250 5.19 14.02 -18.61
C GLU A 250 6.22 12.88 -18.55
N GLY A 251 5.99 11.87 -17.71
CA GLY A 251 6.88 10.73 -17.58
C GLY A 251 7.03 9.95 -18.87
N THR A 252 8.25 9.47 -19.12
CA THR A 252 8.64 8.75 -20.33
C THR A 252 8.71 7.23 -20.14
N TYR A 253 8.62 6.76 -18.89
CA TYR A 253 8.56 5.35 -18.52
C TYR A 253 7.33 5.05 -17.71
N TYR A 254 6.68 3.90 -18.01
CA TYR A 254 5.60 3.38 -17.18
C TYR A 254 6.18 2.83 -15.89
N SER A 255 5.69 3.29 -14.76
CA SER A 255 6.16 2.87 -13.44
C SER A 255 4.97 2.70 -12.52
N VAL A 256 4.75 1.48 -12.08
CA VAL A 256 3.66 1.19 -11.13
C VAL A 256 4.06 1.74 -9.76
N GLY A 257 3.23 2.60 -9.19
CA GLY A 257 3.37 2.97 -7.78
C GLY A 257 3.01 1.76 -6.91
N GLU A 258 3.78 1.51 -5.88
CA GLU A 258 3.50 0.45 -4.90
C GLU A 258 3.26 1.08 -3.53
N ALA A 259 2.08 0.78 -2.97
CA ALA A 259 1.62 1.34 -1.71
C ALA A 259 1.89 0.35 -0.57
N ASP A 260 3.04 0.48 0.07
CA ASP A 260 3.43 -0.35 1.19
C ASP A 260 2.94 0.20 2.53
N VAL A 261 2.56 -0.70 3.41
CA VAL A 261 2.14 -0.40 4.78
C VAL A 261 2.17 -1.66 5.62
N SER A 262 2.49 -1.55 6.91
CA SER A 262 2.36 -2.71 7.81
C SER A 262 0.97 -2.79 8.42
N LEU A 263 0.49 -4.01 8.60
CA LEU A 263 -0.73 -4.32 9.37
C LEU A 263 -0.62 -3.85 10.82
N ARG A 264 0.58 -3.89 11.40
CA ARG A 264 0.92 -3.42 12.74
C ARG A 264 1.64 -2.07 12.69
N SER A 265 2.06 -1.54 13.83
CA SER A 265 2.82 -0.29 13.87
C SER A 265 4.25 -0.46 13.35
N GLY A 266 4.87 -1.62 13.59
CA GLY A 266 6.21 -1.98 13.10
C GLY A 266 6.15 -2.92 11.91
N TRP A 267 7.29 -3.10 11.24
CA TRP A 267 7.47 -4.07 10.16
C TRP A 267 7.68 -5.49 10.71
N PHE A 268 8.47 -5.64 11.76
CA PHE A 268 8.60 -6.91 12.49
C PHE A 268 7.52 -7.03 13.56
N TYR A 269 7.27 -8.26 14.00
CA TYR A 269 6.26 -8.55 15.02
C TYR A 269 6.75 -8.11 16.41
N HIS A 270 5.88 -7.41 17.14
CA HIS A 270 6.05 -7.08 18.56
C HIS A 270 4.80 -7.50 19.34
N ASP A 271 5.01 -8.12 20.49
CA ASP A 271 3.92 -8.62 21.34
C ASP A 271 2.98 -7.50 21.83
N SER A 272 3.52 -6.28 22.00
CA SER A 272 2.75 -5.11 22.48
C SER A 272 1.87 -4.45 21.42
N GLN A 273 2.07 -4.76 20.12
CA GLN A 273 1.35 -4.11 19.02
C GLN A 273 0.07 -4.87 18.66
N GLN A 274 -0.90 -4.14 18.14
CA GLN A 274 -2.15 -4.68 17.59
C GLN A 274 -2.26 -4.38 16.09
N PRO A 275 -3.01 -5.19 15.33
CA PRO A 275 -3.31 -4.88 13.93
C PRO A 275 -4.12 -3.59 13.82
N LYS A 276 -3.96 -2.90 12.68
CA LYS A 276 -4.81 -1.77 12.30
C LYS A 276 -6.29 -2.12 12.38
N SER A 277 -7.13 -1.13 12.64
CA SER A 277 -8.57 -1.30 12.60
C SER A 277 -9.05 -1.68 11.19
N LEU A 278 -10.21 -2.30 11.10
CA LEU A 278 -10.83 -2.60 9.81
C LEU A 278 -11.09 -1.30 9.04
N ALA A 279 -11.55 -0.23 9.71
CA ALA A 279 -11.75 1.08 9.11
C ALA A 279 -10.47 1.66 8.49
N ASP A 280 -9.32 1.58 9.19
CA ASP A 280 -8.03 2.02 8.65
C ASP A 280 -7.64 1.23 7.40
N LEU A 281 -7.82 -0.10 7.40
CA LEU A 281 -7.51 -0.95 6.26
C LEU A 281 -8.39 -0.66 5.04
N LEU A 282 -9.69 -0.40 5.27
CA LEU A 282 -10.62 -0.02 4.20
C LEU A 282 -10.30 1.35 3.62
N ASP A 283 -9.89 2.30 4.45
CA ASP A 283 -9.46 3.62 4.00
C ASP A 283 -8.13 3.56 3.23
N ILE A 284 -7.19 2.70 3.67
CA ILE A 284 -5.96 2.38 2.93
C ILE A 284 -6.28 1.74 1.57
N TYR A 285 -7.20 0.77 1.52
CA TYR A 285 -7.63 0.14 0.27
C TYR A 285 -8.18 1.15 -0.74
N LEU A 286 -9.05 2.05 -0.28
CA LEU A 286 -9.59 3.12 -1.14
C LEU A 286 -8.52 4.12 -1.58
N ALA A 287 -7.50 4.36 -0.75
CA ALA A 287 -6.41 5.28 -1.04
C ALA A 287 -5.24 4.67 -1.83
N SER A 288 -5.20 3.35 -1.99
CA SER A 288 -4.21 2.61 -2.79
C SER A 288 -4.87 1.95 -4.01
N VAL A 289 -5.50 0.80 -3.83
CA VAL A 289 -6.18 0.07 -4.91
C VAL A 289 -7.27 0.92 -5.56
N GLY A 290 -8.01 1.67 -4.74
CA GLY A 290 -9.02 2.61 -5.22
C GLY A 290 -8.47 3.81 -6.01
N ARG A 291 -7.15 3.99 -6.05
CA ARG A 291 -6.44 4.98 -6.89
C ARG A 291 -5.58 4.33 -7.97
N GLY A 292 -5.75 3.02 -8.19
CA GLY A 292 -5.07 2.27 -9.25
C GLY A 292 -3.64 1.84 -8.92
N THR A 293 -3.27 1.79 -7.63
CA THR A 293 -1.97 1.34 -7.13
C THR A 293 -2.14 0.05 -6.33
N PRO A 294 -1.37 -1.03 -6.59
CA PRO A 294 -1.38 -2.20 -5.75
C PRO A 294 -1.02 -1.88 -4.29
N LEU A 295 -1.69 -2.53 -3.37
CA LEU A 295 -1.41 -2.46 -1.93
C LEU A 295 -0.48 -3.60 -1.54
N LEU A 296 0.68 -3.26 -0.97
CA LEU A 296 1.62 -4.20 -0.36
C LEU A 296 1.47 -4.13 1.17
N LEU A 297 0.72 -5.06 1.74
CA LEU A 297 0.42 -5.11 3.17
C LEU A 297 1.36 -6.07 3.89
N ASN A 298 2.15 -5.56 4.82
CA ASN A 298 3.02 -6.38 5.64
C ASN A 298 2.25 -7.10 6.76
N VAL A 299 2.47 -8.40 6.88
CA VAL A 299 1.85 -9.29 7.88
C VAL A 299 2.97 -10.05 8.59
N PRO A 300 3.51 -9.53 9.70
CA PRO A 300 4.67 -10.12 10.36
C PRO A 300 4.31 -11.35 11.19
N PRO A 301 4.97 -12.51 10.98
CA PRO A 301 4.81 -13.68 11.86
C PRO A 301 5.38 -13.45 13.26
N THR A 302 4.78 -14.11 14.25
CA THR A 302 5.22 -14.13 15.65
C THR A 302 6.56 -14.84 15.83
N LYS A 303 7.20 -14.69 16.99
CA LYS A 303 8.41 -15.45 17.37
C LYS A 303 8.24 -16.97 17.29
N GLU A 304 7.02 -17.48 17.45
CA GLU A 304 6.73 -18.90 17.31
C GLU A 304 6.78 -19.37 15.85
N GLY A 305 6.66 -18.45 14.89
CA GLY A 305 6.66 -18.74 13.45
C GLY A 305 5.26 -18.95 12.87
N LEU A 306 4.24 -18.32 13.44
CA LEU A 306 2.85 -18.33 12.96
C LEU A 306 2.36 -16.91 12.73
N LEU A 307 1.45 -16.69 11.81
CA LEU A 307 0.65 -15.48 11.81
C LEU A 307 -0.22 -15.45 13.07
N ALA A 308 -0.25 -14.32 13.78
CA ALA A 308 -1.05 -14.19 14.99
C ALA A 308 -2.54 -14.33 14.68
N GLU A 309 -3.29 -15.02 15.56
CA GLU A 309 -4.72 -15.27 15.35
C GLU A 309 -5.53 -13.98 15.15
N VAL A 310 -5.19 -12.93 15.90
CA VAL A 310 -5.84 -11.60 15.76
C VAL A 310 -5.56 -10.96 14.39
N ASP A 311 -4.39 -11.19 13.81
CA ASP A 311 -4.03 -10.71 12.47
C ASP A 311 -4.77 -11.50 11.40
N VAL A 312 -4.84 -12.83 11.56
CA VAL A 312 -5.62 -13.72 10.68
C VAL A 312 -7.09 -13.29 10.66
N GLN A 313 -7.69 -13.08 11.83
CA GLN A 313 -9.07 -12.59 11.92
C GLN A 313 -9.24 -11.24 11.22
N ARG A 314 -8.34 -10.28 11.44
CA ARG A 314 -8.39 -8.96 10.80
C ARG A 314 -8.29 -9.04 9.28
N LEU A 315 -7.43 -9.89 8.74
CA LEU A 315 -7.33 -10.12 7.30
C LEU A 315 -8.61 -10.76 6.72
N GLN A 316 -9.24 -11.67 7.45
CA GLN A 316 -10.51 -12.28 7.06
C GLN A 316 -11.64 -11.24 7.02
N GLU A 317 -11.76 -10.41 8.07
CA GLU A 317 -12.72 -9.30 8.12
C GLU A 317 -12.52 -8.33 6.95
N PHE A 318 -11.28 -7.94 6.69
CA PHE A 318 -10.92 -7.06 5.58
C PHE A 318 -11.27 -7.69 4.22
N HIS A 319 -10.90 -8.94 3.99
CA HIS A 319 -11.22 -9.66 2.76
C HIS A 319 -12.73 -9.80 2.54
N GLN A 320 -13.49 -10.11 3.60
CA GLN A 320 -14.94 -10.21 3.51
C GLN A 320 -15.58 -8.90 3.04
N VAL A 321 -15.13 -7.77 3.58
CA VAL A 321 -15.69 -6.47 3.20
C VAL A 321 -15.29 -6.08 1.79
N ILE A 322 -14.00 -6.17 1.41
CA ILE A 322 -13.58 -5.75 0.07
C ILE A 322 -14.14 -6.65 -1.03
N SER A 323 -14.32 -7.96 -0.79
CA SER A 323 -14.97 -8.85 -1.77
C SER A 323 -16.45 -8.50 -1.92
N SER A 324 -17.15 -8.22 -0.83
CA SER A 324 -18.58 -7.86 -0.89
C SER A 324 -18.85 -6.49 -1.51
N LEU A 325 -17.84 -5.64 -1.70
CA LEU A 325 -17.99 -4.38 -2.45
C LEU A 325 -18.48 -4.60 -3.89
N TYR A 326 -18.16 -5.75 -4.47
CA TYR A 326 -18.38 -6.05 -5.88
C TYR A 326 -19.43 -7.13 -6.12
N ASP A 327 -20.18 -7.55 -5.09
CA ASP A 327 -21.19 -8.60 -5.18
C ASP A 327 -22.34 -8.25 -6.15
N GLU A 328 -22.72 -6.97 -6.21
CA GLU A 328 -23.77 -6.47 -7.11
C GLU A 328 -23.30 -5.18 -7.80
N ASP A 329 -23.05 -5.25 -9.11
CA ASP A 329 -22.83 -4.06 -9.93
C ASP A 329 -24.18 -3.54 -10.44
N LEU A 330 -24.67 -2.45 -9.86
CA LEU A 330 -25.95 -1.83 -10.22
C LEU A 330 -25.95 -1.27 -11.65
N ALA A 331 -24.77 -1.12 -12.27
CA ALA A 331 -24.62 -0.69 -13.65
C ALA A 331 -24.51 -1.85 -14.66
N ALA A 332 -24.54 -3.12 -14.22
CA ALA A 332 -24.34 -4.28 -15.12
C ALA A 332 -25.33 -4.34 -16.30
N GLU A 333 -26.55 -3.83 -16.12
CA GLU A 333 -27.60 -3.78 -17.15
C GLU A 333 -27.94 -2.33 -17.56
N ALA A 334 -27.09 -1.36 -17.20
CA ALA A 334 -27.35 0.04 -17.50
C ALA A 334 -27.21 0.35 -18.99
N GLU A 335 -28.08 1.23 -19.48
CA GLU A 335 -27.91 1.82 -20.80
C GLU A 335 -26.92 2.99 -20.68
N VAL A 336 -25.83 2.93 -21.45
CA VAL A 336 -24.83 4.00 -21.47
C VAL A 336 -24.84 4.65 -22.85
N THR A 337 -25.00 5.97 -22.87
CA THR A 337 -24.90 6.79 -24.06
C THR A 337 -23.75 7.78 -23.92
N SER A 338 -23.20 8.21 -25.05
CA SER A 338 -22.08 9.14 -25.08
C SER A 338 -22.31 10.29 -26.04
N SER A 339 -21.79 11.48 -25.73
CA SER A 339 -21.78 12.63 -26.64
C SER A 339 -21.01 12.33 -27.92
N SER A 340 -20.05 11.39 -27.88
CA SER A 340 -19.22 10.99 -29.02
C SER A 340 -18.75 9.56 -28.84
N GLU A 341 -18.92 8.68 -29.83
CA GLU A 341 -18.40 7.31 -29.79
C GLU A 341 -18.06 6.79 -31.18
N ARG A 342 -17.13 5.87 -31.25
CA ARG A 342 -16.83 5.06 -32.44
C ARG A 342 -17.72 3.81 -32.43
N ALA A 343 -18.23 3.44 -33.60
CA ALA A 343 -19.09 2.26 -33.74
C ALA A 343 -18.43 0.95 -33.26
N ASP A 344 -17.10 0.83 -33.38
CA ASP A 344 -16.35 -0.33 -32.93
C ASP A 344 -15.97 -0.28 -31.45
N TYR A 345 -16.18 0.86 -30.78
CA TYR A 345 -15.87 1.12 -29.36
C TYR A 345 -17.00 1.89 -28.66
N PRO A 346 -18.21 1.31 -28.63
CA PRO A 346 -19.41 1.99 -28.13
C PRO A 346 -19.37 2.15 -26.60
N ALA A 347 -20.20 3.07 -26.08
CA ALA A 347 -20.29 3.33 -24.65
C ALA A 347 -20.84 2.12 -23.86
N SER A 348 -21.59 1.22 -24.51
CA SER A 348 -22.05 -0.04 -23.90
C SER A 348 -20.92 -0.97 -23.46
N ASN A 349 -19.69 -0.80 -23.98
CA ASN A 349 -18.52 -1.56 -23.53
C ASN A 349 -18.15 -1.28 -22.06
N LEU A 350 -18.63 -0.19 -21.47
CA LEU A 350 -18.32 0.18 -20.08
C LEU A 350 -19.02 -0.71 -19.04
N THR A 351 -20.09 -1.38 -19.43
CA THR A 351 -20.93 -2.20 -18.54
C THR A 351 -21.09 -3.64 -19.01
N ASP A 352 -20.37 -4.06 -20.08
CA ASP A 352 -20.46 -5.40 -20.68
C ASP A 352 -19.77 -6.51 -19.88
N GLY A 353 -19.08 -6.18 -18.80
CA GLY A 353 -18.33 -7.10 -17.95
C GLY A 353 -17.04 -7.65 -18.59
N GLN A 354 -16.68 -7.19 -19.79
CA GLN A 354 -15.47 -7.65 -20.47
C GLN A 354 -14.27 -6.77 -20.13
N ARG A 355 -13.17 -7.37 -19.83
CA ARG A 355 -11.98 -6.65 -19.35
C ARG A 355 -11.26 -5.85 -20.43
N ASP A 356 -11.27 -6.37 -21.66
CA ASP A 356 -10.47 -5.83 -22.76
C ASP A 356 -11.30 -4.96 -23.71
N SER A 357 -12.62 -4.86 -23.50
CA SER A 357 -13.46 -3.91 -24.19
C SER A 357 -13.30 -2.50 -23.60
N PHE A 358 -13.51 -1.48 -24.42
CA PHE A 358 -13.46 -0.11 -23.97
C PHE A 358 -14.29 0.81 -24.88
N TRP A 359 -14.68 1.93 -24.34
CA TRP A 359 -15.27 3.04 -25.08
C TRP A 359 -14.17 3.96 -25.61
N ALA A 360 -14.39 4.48 -26.83
CA ALA A 360 -13.57 5.53 -27.42
C ALA A 360 -14.45 6.54 -28.19
N PRO A 361 -14.20 7.87 -28.07
CA PRO A 361 -14.92 8.87 -28.81
C PRO A 361 -14.51 8.89 -30.29
N ASN A 362 -15.40 9.40 -31.14
CA ASN A 362 -15.18 9.44 -32.59
C ASN A 362 -14.32 10.62 -33.06
N ALA A 363 -14.39 11.74 -32.34
CA ALA A 363 -13.69 12.98 -32.69
C ALA A 363 -13.07 13.62 -31.45
N GLU A 364 -12.07 14.47 -31.67
CA GLU A 364 -11.49 15.30 -30.62
C GLU A 364 -12.45 16.43 -30.24
N GLU A 365 -12.78 16.48 -28.95
CA GLU A 365 -13.61 17.50 -28.33
C GLU A 365 -12.91 18.03 -27.08
N THR A 366 -13.36 19.14 -26.53
CA THR A 366 -12.81 19.72 -25.29
C THR A 366 -13.32 19.03 -24.03
N SER A 367 -14.41 18.27 -24.14
CA SER A 367 -14.99 17.47 -23.06
C SER A 367 -15.90 16.38 -23.63
N TYR A 368 -16.06 15.30 -22.89
CA TYR A 368 -16.98 14.21 -23.26
C TYR A 368 -17.95 13.95 -22.13
N VAL A 369 -19.19 13.67 -22.48
CA VAL A 369 -20.27 13.34 -21.53
C VAL A 369 -20.76 11.92 -21.83
N LEU A 370 -20.71 11.08 -20.81
CA LEU A 370 -21.34 9.75 -20.82
C LEU A 370 -22.50 9.80 -19.83
N GLU A 371 -23.70 9.47 -20.30
CA GLU A 371 -24.92 9.38 -19.48
C GLU A 371 -25.26 7.91 -19.25
N ILE A 372 -25.61 7.57 -18.03
CA ILE A 372 -25.85 6.22 -17.55
C ILE A 372 -27.29 6.16 -17.01
N ASP A 373 -28.15 5.33 -17.61
CA ASP A 373 -29.46 5.00 -17.09
C ASP A 373 -29.43 3.62 -16.44
N LEU A 374 -29.56 3.56 -15.12
CA LEU A 374 -29.61 2.31 -14.35
C LEU A 374 -30.90 1.52 -14.55
N GLY A 375 -31.83 2.02 -15.39
CA GLY A 375 -33.15 1.41 -15.65
C GLY A 375 -34.16 1.60 -14.51
N ARG A 376 -33.68 1.82 -13.29
CA ARG A 376 -34.47 2.02 -12.06
C ARG A 376 -33.77 2.96 -11.10
N SER A 377 -34.49 3.53 -10.13
CA SER A 377 -33.87 4.22 -9.01
C SER A 377 -33.11 3.20 -8.13
N CYS A 378 -31.84 3.45 -7.88
CA CYS A 378 -30.94 2.62 -7.09
C CYS A 378 -30.30 3.44 -5.97
N THR A 379 -30.04 2.79 -4.83
CA THR A 379 -29.31 3.38 -3.72
C THR A 379 -27.86 2.92 -3.75
N PHE A 380 -26.90 3.86 -3.84
CA PHE A 380 -25.48 3.58 -3.95
C PHE A 380 -24.63 4.70 -3.35
N ASN A 381 -23.34 4.42 -3.14
CA ASN A 381 -22.37 5.40 -2.65
C ASN A 381 -20.93 5.15 -3.15
N LEU A 382 -20.72 4.12 -3.97
CA LEU A 382 -19.41 3.78 -4.52
C LEU A 382 -19.49 3.67 -6.04
N LEU A 383 -18.58 4.37 -6.72
CA LEU A 383 -18.45 4.32 -8.18
C LEU A 383 -17.04 3.83 -8.54
N GLU A 384 -16.96 3.04 -9.59
CA GLU A 384 -15.71 2.56 -10.17
C GLU A 384 -15.60 3.03 -11.62
N ILE A 385 -14.46 3.59 -11.98
CA ILE A 385 -14.09 3.90 -13.36
C ILE A 385 -12.67 3.39 -13.65
N ARG A 386 -12.44 2.94 -14.90
CA ARG A 386 -11.14 2.43 -15.35
C ARG A 386 -10.78 2.94 -16.73
N GLU A 387 -9.49 3.14 -16.97
CA GLU A 387 -8.91 3.25 -18.30
C GLU A 387 -8.36 1.88 -18.76
N PRO A 388 -8.37 1.56 -20.06
CA PRO A 388 -7.66 0.43 -20.62
C PRO A 388 -6.15 0.73 -20.63
N ILE A 389 -5.51 0.58 -19.47
CA ILE A 389 -4.16 1.08 -19.19
C ILE A 389 -3.09 0.49 -20.13
N ALA A 390 -3.35 -0.65 -20.75
CA ALA A 390 -2.51 -1.21 -21.81
C ALA A 390 -2.41 -0.31 -23.05
N LYS A 391 -3.32 0.69 -23.19
CA LYS A 391 -3.33 1.73 -24.21
C LYS A 391 -2.76 3.07 -23.72
N GLY A 392 -2.23 3.10 -22.48
CA GLY A 392 -1.66 4.27 -21.81
C GLY A 392 -2.68 5.05 -20.97
N GLN A 393 -2.19 5.74 -19.96
CA GLN A 393 -2.99 6.59 -19.07
C GLN A 393 -3.22 7.96 -19.70
N ARG A 394 -4.47 8.42 -19.77
CA ARG A 394 -4.88 9.58 -20.61
C ARG A 394 -5.68 10.63 -19.85
N VAL A 395 -6.59 10.22 -18.95
CA VAL A 395 -7.51 11.15 -18.28
C VAL A 395 -6.80 11.93 -17.19
N ALA A 396 -7.00 13.25 -17.20
CA ALA A 396 -6.41 14.21 -16.25
C ALA A 396 -7.45 14.96 -15.43
N GLY A 397 -8.74 14.89 -15.80
CA GLY A 397 -9.82 15.54 -15.06
C GLY A 397 -11.19 14.96 -15.40
N PHE A 398 -12.03 14.77 -14.36
CA PHE A 398 -13.40 14.31 -14.54
C PHE A 398 -14.33 14.79 -13.43
N ILE A 399 -15.64 14.78 -13.75
CA ILE A 399 -16.74 15.07 -12.82
C ILE A 399 -17.76 13.95 -12.94
N LEU A 400 -18.21 13.40 -11.82
CA LEU A 400 -19.35 12.50 -11.72
C LEU A 400 -20.52 13.23 -11.07
N GLU A 401 -21.69 13.13 -11.70
CA GLU A 401 -22.93 13.75 -11.23
C GLU A 401 -24.06 12.73 -11.19
N VAL A 402 -24.99 12.94 -10.28
CA VAL A 402 -26.25 12.20 -10.17
C VAL A 402 -27.43 13.13 -10.41
N LYS A 403 -28.47 12.63 -11.05
CA LYS A 403 -29.68 13.40 -11.33
C LYS A 403 -30.64 13.30 -10.16
N LYS A 404 -30.93 14.43 -9.54
CA LYS A 404 -31.96 14.62 -8.51
C LYS A 404 -33.15 15.39 -9.07
N GLU A 405 -34.19 15.59 -8.27
CA GLU A 405 -35.38 16.33 -8.67
C GLU A 405 -35.05 17.74 -9.17
N ASP A 406 -34.11 18.42 -8.51
CA ASP A 406 -33.69 19.80 -8.84
C ASP A 406 -32.64 19.87 -9.96
N GLY A 407 -32.25 18.74 -10.58
CA GLY A 407 -31.26 18.68 -11.64
C GLY A 407 -30.02 17.85 -11.30
N TRP A 408 -28.92 18.13 -12.00
CA TRP A 408 -27.64 17.41 -11.81
C TRP A 408 -26.90 17.92 -10.58
N THR A 409 -26.47 17.00 -9.71
CA THR A 409 -25.70 17.29 -8.50
C THR A 409 -24.38 16.53 -8.55
N VAL A 410 -23.29 17.21 -8.24
CA VAL A 410 -21.95 16.58 -8.20
C VAL A 410 -21.93 15.50 -7.12
N PHE A 411 -21.61 14.28 -7.53
CA PHE A 411 -21.32 13.16 -6.63
C PHE A 411 -19.82 13.14 -6.26
N ALA A 412 -18.95 13.26 -7.25
CA ALA A 412 -17.50 13.27 -7.05
C ALA A 412 -16.77 14.06 -8.14
N ARG A 413 -15.57 14.49 -7.84
CA ARG A 413 -14.60 15.07 -8.80
C ARG A 413 -13.27 14.38 -8.62
N GLY A 414 -12.51 14.25 -9.69
CA GLY A 414 -11.17 13.70 -9.64
C GLY A 414 -10.31 14.18 -10.80
N GLN A 415 -9.03 13.83 -10.73
CA GLN A 415 -8.08 14.15 -11.80
C GLN A 415 -7.75 12.91 -12.62
N THR A 416 -6.92 12.02 -12.12
CA THR A 416 -6.54 10.80 -12.85
C THR A 416 -7.49 9.65 -12.59
N ILE A 417 -7.65 8.78 -13.59
CA ILE A 417 -8.38 7.50 -13.48
C ILE A 417 -7.38 6.35 -13.36
N GLY A 418 -6.60 6.08 -14.41
CA GLY A 418 -5.63 5.00 -14.45
C GLY A 418 -6.27 3.60 -14.46
N TYR A 419 -5.55 2.62 -13.92
CA TYR A 419 -6.00 1.22 -13.90
C TYR A 419 -7.35 1.02 -13.21
N LYS A 420 -7.59 1.69 -12.09
CA LYS A 420 -8.83 1.67 -11.31
C LYS A 420 -8.98 2.99 -10.55
N ARG A 421 -10.19 3.51 -10.52
CA ARG A 421 -10.55 4.63 -9.65
C ARG A 421 -11.84 4.30 -8.92
N LEU A 422 -11.77 4.20 -7.60
CA LEU A 422 -12.92 4.08 -6.72
C LEU A 422 -13.24 5.45 -6.13
N LEU A 423 -14.52 5.80 -6.15
CA LEU A 423 -15.03 7.08 -5.68
C LEU A 423 -16.14 6.81 -4.68
N LEU A 424 -15.81 6.94 -3.42
CA LEU A 424 -16.76 6.79 -2.33
C LEU A 424 -17.35 8.14 -1.98
N GLY A 425 -18.67 8.26 -2.06
CA GLY A 425 -19.46 9.44 -1.73
C GLY A 425 -20.44 9.19 -0.58
N GLU A 426 -21.34 10.16 -0.41
CA GLU A 426 -22.51 9.97 0.44
C GLU A 426 -23.49 9.00 -0.21
N MET A 427 -24.31 8.32 0.61
CA MET A 427 -25.38 7.46 0.10
C MET A 427 -26.39 8.31 -0.66
N VAL A 428 -26.64 7.95 -1.91
CA VAL A 428 -27.61 8.64 -2.77
C VAL A 428 -28.59 7.65 -3.38
N GLU A 429 -29.80 8.13 -3.66
CA GLU A 429 -30.77 7.41 -4.47
C GLU A 429 -30.92 8.14 -5.81
N ALA A 430 -30.60 7.46 -6.92
CA ALA A 430 -30.70 8.00 -8.27
C ALA A 430 -30.89 6.90 -9.32
N ARG A 431 -31.48 7.25 -10.46
CA ARG A 431 -31.56 6.41 -11.66
C ARG A 431 -30.51 6.82 -12.70
N TYR A 432 -30.25 8.11 -12.82
CA TYR A 432 -29.37 8.64 -13.86
C TYR A 432 -28.09 9.21 -13.25
N LEU A 433 -26.98 8.84 -13.86
CA LEU A 433 -25.67 9.40 -13.60
C LEU A 433 -25.09 9.99 -14.88
N ARG A 434 -24.11 10.88 -14.75
CA ARG A 434 -23.24 11.25 -15.87
C ARG A 434 -21.80 11.42 -15.43
N LEU A 435 -20.91 10.94 -16.30
CA LEU A 435 -19.47 11.14 -16.20
C LEU A 435 -19.07 12.17 -17.26
N ILE A 436 -18.42 13.23 -16.83
CA ILE A 436 -17.91 14.30 -17.69
C ILE A 436 -16.39 14.23 -17.63
N LEU A 437 -15.74 13.94 -18.75
CA LEU A 437 -14.28 14.01 -18.87
C LEU A 437 -13.94 15.44 -19.27
N THR A 438 -13.20 16.14 -18.39
CA THR A 438 -12.95 17.60 -18.49
C THR A 438 -11.52 17.93 -18.91
N ASP A 439 -10.59 16.99 -18.68
CA ASP A 439 -9.18 17.16 -19.04
C ASP A 439 -8.53 15.81 -19.35
N PHE A 440 -7.69 15.76 -20.38
CA PHE A 440 -7.03 14.55 -20.84
C PHE A 440 -5.79 14.88 -21.68
N GLN A 441 -4.76 14.03 -21.61
CA GLN A 441 -3.51 14.18 -22.36
C GLN A 441 -3.58 13.63 -23.78
N ALA A 442 -4.54 12.76 -24.06
CA ALA A 442 -4.85 12.20 -25.37
C ALA A 442 -6.32 11.81 -25.41
N LEU A 443 -6.83 11.41 -26.58
CA LEU A 443 -8.20 10.92 -26.77
C LEU A 443 -8.54 9.94 -25.63
N PRO A 444 -9.50 10.26 -24.75
CA PRO A 444 -9.78 9.44 -23.56
C PRO A 444 -10.38 8.09 -23.92
N LEU A 445 -10.01 7.07 -23.19
CA LEU A 445 -10.53 5.72 -23.31
C LEU A 445 -10.98 5.26 -21.94
N LEU A 446 -12.13 4.60 -21.86
CA LEU A 446 -12.61 4.01 -20.61
C LEU A 446 -12.98 2.53 -20.84
N SER A 447 -12.64 1.67 -19.88
CA SER A 447 -12.92 0.22 -19.96
C SER A 447 -13.89 -0.29 -18.90
N LYS A 448 -14.29 0.55 -17.94
CA LYS A 448 -15.26 0.17 -16.92
C LYS A 448 -15.96 1.39 -16.35
N LEU A 449 -17.25 1.24 -16.11
CA LEU A 449 -18.03 2.04 -15.19
C LEU A 449 -18.87 1.07 -14.36
N GLY A 450 -18.67 1.10 -13.03
CA GLY A 450 -19.41 0.28 -12.07
C GLY A 450 -20.08 1.15 -11.02
N VAL A 451 -21.21 0.71 -10.51
CA VAL A 451 -21.99 1.39 -9.48
C VAL A 451 -22.32 0.40 -8.37
N TYR A 452 -21.92 0.73 -7.14
CA TYR A 452 -22.00 -0.21 -6.01
C TYR A 452 -22.60 0.46 -4.78
N ARG A 453 -23.17 -0.36 -3.93
CA ARG A 453 -23.53 0.02 -2.58
C ARG A 453 -22.54 -0.61 -1.62
N THR A 454 -21.88 0.21 -0.79
CA THR A 454 -20.97 -0.33 0.23
C THR A 454 -21.74 -1.18 1.26
N PRO A 455 -21.13 -2.27 1.76
CA PRO A 455 -21.71 -3.04 2.85
C PRO A 455 -21.97 -2.19 4.09
N ALA A 456 -23.02 -2.54 4.85
CA ALA A 456 -23.45 -1.79 6.03
C ALA A 456 -22.31 -1.61 7.06
N ILE A 457 -21.42 -2.57 7.17
CA ILE A 457 -20.25 -2.50 8.06
C ILE A 457 -19.33 -1.31 7.72
N MET A 458 -19.18 -0.96 6.44
CA MET A 458 -18.42 0.23 6.06
C MET A 458 -19.10 1.53 6.47
N GLU A 459 -20.41 1.55 6.54
CA GLU A 459 -21.19 2.70 7.01
C GLU A 459 -21.11 2.80 8.54
N GLU A 460 -21.10 1.67 9.24
CA GLU A 460 -20.95 1.59 10.69
C GLU A 460 -19.55 2.02 11.13
N GLU A 461 -18.51 1.54 10.45
CA GLU A 461 -17.13 1.93 10.67
C GLU A 461 -16.87 3.42 10.35
N LYS A 462 -17.63 4.00 9.43
CA LYS A 462 -17.60 5.43 9.09
C LYS A 462 -18.47 6.32 9.96
N ARG A 463 -19.27 5.77 10.88
CA ARG A 463 -20.00 6.62 11.82
C ARG A 463 -19.01 7.56 12.49
N PRO A 464 -19.21 8.88 12.43
CA PRO A 464 -18.36 9.81 13.16
C PRO A 464 -18.25 9.29 14.57
N SER A 465 -17.04 9.25 15.10
CA SER A 465 -16.84 8.81 16.49
C SER A 465 -17.66 9.64 17.49
N GLY A 466 -18.23 10.76 17.03
CA GLY A 466 -18.84 11.75 17.88
C GLY A 466 -17.80 12.44 18.78
N LEU A 467 -16.52 12.19 18.53
CA LEU A 467 -15.40 12.79 19.23
C LEU A 467 -14.63 13.69 18.27
N VAL A 468 -14.23 14.85 18.74
CA VAL A 468 -13.38 15.79 18.00
C VAL A 468 -12.16 16.11 18.83
N LEU A 469 -11.00 15.72 18.32
CA LEU A 469 -9.70 16.15 18.84
C LEU A 469 -9.23 17.40 18.11
N SER A 470 -8.78 18.39 18.85
CA SER A 470 -8.16 19.60 18.30
C SER A 470 -6.97 20.02 19.14
N GLN A 471 -5.98 20.60 18.49
CA GLN A 471 -4.74 21.09 19.11
C GLN A 471 -4.69 22.61 19.01
N ALA A 472 -4.20 23.27 20.05
CA ALA A 472 -4.11 24.73 20.10
C ALA A 472 -3.08 25.31 19.10
N ALA A 473 -2.02 24.56 18.80
CA ALA A 473 -0.99 24.95 17.83
C ALA A 473 -0.81 23.87 16.76
N SER A 474 -0.59 24.27 15.51
CA SER A 474 -0.38 23.33 14.38
C SER A 474 0.92 22.52 14.49
N THR A 475 1.90 23.01 15.25
CA THR A 475 3.21 22.39 15.49
C THR A 475 3.65 22.70 16.91
N VAL A 476 4.25 21.71 17.60
CA VAL A 476 4.82 21.84 18.94
C VAL A 476 6.34 21.86 18.83
N ILE A 477 7.01 22.65 19.66
CA ILE A 477 8.48 22.57 19.78
C ILE A 477 8.81 21.41 20.71
N GLY A 478 9.75 20.56 20.31
CA GLY A 478 10.19 19.41 21.09
C GLY A 478 10.62 19.82 22.50
N GLY A 479 10.19 19.05 23.50
CA GLY A 479 10.36 19.35 24.91
C GLY A 479 9.33 20.30 25.51
N GLN A 480 8.38 20.81 24.70
CA GLN A 480 7.26 21.62 25.19
C GLN A 480 5.97 20.80 25.28
N SER A 481 5.02 21.32 26.04
CA SER A 481 3.69 20.75 26.15
C SER A 481 2.70 21.52 25.26
N SER A 482 1.68 20.82 24.76
CA SER A 482 0.57 21.38 24.00
C SER A 482 -0.76 21.06 24.64
N GLN A 483 -1.71 21.98 24.54
CA GLN A 483 -3.09 21.76 24.98
C GLN A 483 -3.88 21.07 23.88
N ILE A 484 -4.52 19.98 24.23
CA ILE A 484 -5.41 19.20 23.37
C ILE A 484 -6.83 19.32 23.91
N SER A 485 -7.75 19.72 23.05
CA SER A 485 -9.18 19.73 23.36
C SER A 485 -9.82 18.46 22.82
N LEU A 486 -10.46 17.69 23.68
CA LEU A 486 -11.33 16.57 23.32
C LEU A 486 -12.78 17.02 23.50
N ARG A 487 -13.55 16.98 22.41
CA ARG A 487 -14.99 17.29 22.42
C ARG A 487 -15.80 16.05 22.11
N ARG A 488 -16.89 15.87 22.86
CA ARG A 488 -17.91 14.85 22.62
C ARG A 488 -19.16 15.53 22.03
N LEU A 489 -19.61 15.06 20.85
CA LEU A 489 -20.70 15.65 20.08
C LEU A 489 -22.01 14.85 20.18
N ASP A 490 -21.97 13.59 20.63
CA ASP A 490 -23.12 12.71 20.77
C ASP A 490 -23.04 11.93 22.08
N GLY A 491 -24.08 11.14 22.40
CA GLY A 491 -24.16 10.32 23.60
C GLY A 491 -24.16 11.15 24.90
N LEU A 492 -24.64 12.40 24.86
CA LEU A 492 -24.52 13.35 25.97
C LEU A 492 -25.39 13.01 27.18
N GLU A 493 -26.34 12.12 27.04
CA GLU A 493 -27.30 11.79 28.11
C GLU A 493 -26.71 10.90 29.22
N GLN A 494 -25.59 10.23 28.93
CA GLN A 494 -24.93 9.30 29.84
C GLN A 494 -23.49 9.70 30.12
N ALA A 495 -22.97 9.28 31.27
CA ALA A 495 -21.54 9.33 31.54
C ALA A 495 -20.81 8.35 30.59
N GLU A 496 -19.64 8.76 30.10
CA GLU A 496 -18.87 7.96 29.17
C GLU A 496 -17.38 8.08 29.45
N GLN A 497 -16.66 6.96 29.33
CA GLN A 497 -15.21 6.91 29.45
C GLN A 497 -14.57 6.83 28.05
N ILE A 498 -13.67 7.75 27.77
CA ILE A 498 -12.90 7.79 26.52
C ILE A 498 -11.45 7.49 26.84
N ARG A 499 -10.86 6.56 26.13
CA ARG A 499 -9.44 6.25 26.22
C ARG A 499 -8.68 7.02 25.12
N LEU A 500 -7.64 7.77 25.53
CA LEU A 500 -6.71 8.40 24.59
C LEU A 500 -5.35 7.75 24.70
N VAL A 501 -4.71 7.54 23.55
CA VAL A 501 -3.35 6.98 23.47
C VAL A 501 -2.54 7.74 22.43
N THR A 502 -1.23 7.85 22.67
CA THR A 502 -0.29 8.28 21.63
C THR A 502 0.09 7.10 20.74
N GLU A 503 0.20 7.34 19.45
CA GLU A 503 0.57 6.34 18.44
C GLU A 503 1.71 6.87 17.55
N PRO A 504 2.64 6.00 17.11
CA PRO A 504 3.77 6.42 16.31
C PRO A 504 3.36 6.99 14.94
N GLY A 505 4.18 7.92 14.46
CA GLY A 505 4.17 8.46 13.11
C GLY A 505 5.60 8.38 12.54
N THR A 506 6.12 9.49 12.01
CA THR A 506 7.56 9.60 11.68
C THR A 506 8.43 9.80 12.93
N GLY A 507 7.82 10.26 14.04
CA GLY A 507 8.44 10.28 15.36
C GLY A 507 8.02 9.05 16.14
N THR A 508 8.99 8.33 16.72
CA THR A 508 8.77 7.14 17.51
C THR A 508 8.78 7.46 19.01
N HIS A 509 8.29 6.53 19.83
CA HIS A 509 8.47 6.52 21.26
C HIS A 509 9.95 6.75 21.64
N GLY A 510 10.19 7.60 22.62
CA GLY A 510 11.55 7.95 23.04
C GLY A 510 12.29 8.97 22.18
N THR A 511 11.78 9.32 21.00
CA THR A 511 12.38 10.33 20.11
C THR A 511 11.60 11.65 20.06
N ALA A 512 10.30 11.61 19.84
CA ALA A 512 9.44 12.80 19.76
C ALA A 512 8.44 12.88 20.91
N TYR A 513 8.09 11.76 21.51
CA TYR A 513 7.14 11.66 22.63
C TYR A 513 7.44 10.42 23.47
N GLU A 514 6.88 10.37 24.68
CA GLU A 514 6.71 9.13 25.43
C GLU A 514 5.26 8.67 25.35
N ASP A 515 5.03 7.37 25.49
CA ASP A 515 3.68 6.82 25.47
C ASP A 515 2.84 7.44 26.59
N GLN A 516 1.75 8.07 26.21
CA GLN A 516 0.80 8.69 27.12
C GLN A 516 -0.56 8.04 26.92
N ILE A 517 -1.18 7.69 28.06
CA ILE A 517 -2.52 7.10 28.08
C ILE A 517 -3.37 7.91 29.05
N TRP A 518 -4.53 8.37 28.59
CA TRP A 518 -5.53 9.04 29.42
C TRP A 518 -6.84 8.25 29.37
N ASN A 519 -7.44 8.08 30.54
CA ASN A 519 -8.83 7.64 30.65
C ASN A 519 -9.67 8.86 31.09
N VAL A 520 -10.39 9.42 30.14
CA VAL A 520 -11.13 10.67 30.30
C VAL A 520 -12.61 10.34 30.49
N THR A 521 -13.16 10.68 31.66
CA THR A 521 -14.59 10.48 31.94
C THR A 521 -15.36 11.76 31.68
N PHE A 522 -16.35 11.71 30.81
CA PHE A 522 -17.36 12.73 30.60
C PHE A 522 -18.56 12.46 31.49
N ALA A 523 -18.99 13.48 32.26
CA ALA A 523 -20.27 13.42 32.96
C ALA A 523 -21.44 13.60 31.96
N PRO A 524 -22.68 13.23 32.35
CA PRO A 524 -23.86 13.56 31.55
C PRO A 524 -23.93 15.05 31.24
N GLY A 525 -24.15 15.38 29.97
CA GLY A 525 -24.17 16.79 29.49
C GLY A 525 -22.81 17.45 29.28
N GLU A 526 -21.73 16.84 29.71
CA GLU A 526 -20.39 17.38 29.52
C GLU A 526 -19.91 17.13 28.10
N THR A 527 -19.44 18.18 27.39
CA THR A 527 -19.11 18.14 25.98
C THR A 527 -17.63 18.35 25.67
N ARG A 528 -16.80 18.75 26.67
CA ARG A 528 -15.40 19.14 26.43
C ARG A 528 -14.50 18.79 27.59
N LYS A 529 -13.31 18.32 27.28
CA LYS A 529 -12.17 18.14 28.18
C LYS A 529 -10.92 18.75 27.58
N GLU A 530 -10.06 19.30 28.43
CA GLU A 530 -8.73 19.76 28.04
C GLU A 530 -7.67 18.84 28.64
N LEU A 531 -6.66 18.50 27.82
CA LEU A 531 -5.57 17.60 28.16
C LEU A 531 -4.25 18.27 27.82
N THR A 532 -3.23 17.99 28.60
CA THR A 532 -1.87 18.45 28.32
C THR A 532 -1.07 17.29 27.73
N LEU A 533 -0.61 17.45 26.50
CA LEU A 533 0.26 16.53 25.80
C LEU A 533 1.70 17.02 25.92
N SER A 534 2.60 16.19 26.41
CA SER A 534 4.03 16.49 26.51
C SER A 534 4.81 15.85 25.36
N THR A 535 5.80 16.57 24.83
CA THR A 535 6.70 16.08 23.78
C THR A 535 8.14 16.03 24.30
N LEU A 536 8.96 15.19 23.68
CA LEU A 536 10.39 15.09 24.01
C LEU A 536 11.20 16.11 23.21
N ALA A 537 12.26 16.65 23.84
CA ALA A 537 13.21 17.49 23.15
C ALA A 537 14.12 16.63 22.26
N PHE A 538 14.31 17.04 21.02
CA PHE A 538 15.31 16.46 20.13
C PHE A 538 15.97 17.55 19.29
N THR A 539 17.22 17.29 18.88
CA THR A 539 18.02 18.22 18.08
C THR A 539 17.93 17.84 16.60
N GLY A 540 17.60 18.80 15.74
CA GLY A 540 17.54 18.60 14.30
C GLY A 540 16.54 19.53 13.61
N GLN A 541 16.69 19.71 12.31
CA GLN A 541 15.77 20.54 11.52
C GLN A 541 14.54 19.77 10.99
N GLN A 542 14.46 18.46 11.25
CA GLN A 542 13.34 17.63 10.80
C GLN A 542 12.09 17.90 11.64
N GLU A 543 10.95 17.94 10.98
CA GLU A 543 9.64 17.89 11.61
C GLU A 543 9.24 16.42 11.77
N LEU A 544 9.12 15.97 13.01
CA LEU A 544 8.58 14.64 13.33
C LEU A 544 7.09 14.72 13.57
N ASN A 545 6.39 13.61 13.47
CA ASN A 545 4.97 13.57 13.82
C ASN A 545 4.63 12.23 14.50
N PHE A 546 3.60 12.28 15.32
CA PHE A 546 2.94 11.14 15.93
C PHE A 546 1.44 11.41 15.97
N TYR A 547 0.66 10.48 16.45
CA TYR A 547 -0.79 10.64 16.51
C TYR A 547 -1.30 10.55 17.93
N LEU A 548 -2.40 11.22 18.17
CA LEU A 548 -3.22 11.04 19.36
C LEU A 548 -4.56 10.46 18.92
N CYS A 549 -4.90 9.30 19.45
CA CYS A 549 -6.13 8.56 19.14
C CYS A 549 -7.05 8.54 20.37
N ALA A 550 -8.30 8.97 20.20
CA ALA A 550 -9.35 8.88 21.21
C ALA A 550 -10.33 7.78 20.82
N SER A 551 -10.54 6.79 21.68
CA SER A 551 -11.37 5.63 21.43
C SER A 551 -12.51 5.52 22.43
N ARG A 552 -13.71 5.15 21.96
CA ARG A 552 -14.87 4.77 22.76
C ARG A 552 -14.86 3.27 23.06
N GLU A 553 -15.64 2.84 24.03
CA GLU A 553 -15.83 1.41 24.34
C GLU A 553 -16.46 0.62 23.18
N ASP A 554 -17.25 1.28 22.32
CA ASP A 554 -17.86 0.68 21.12
C ASP A 554 -16.91 0.62 19.90
N GLY A 555 -15.63 0.96 20.09
CA GLY A 555 -14.59 0.91 19.06
C GLY A 555 -14.51 2.15 18.16
N ARG A 556 -15.48 3.08 18.20
CA ARG A 556 -15.42 4.32 17.40
C ARG A 556 -14.26 5.20 17.87
N GLN A 557 -13.50 5.72 16.92
CA GLN A 557 -12.26 6.47 17.18
C GLN A 557 -12.22 7.81 16.49
N SER A 558 -11.45 8.75 17.07
CA SER A 558 -11.03 10.00 16.46
C SER A 558 -9.53 10.13 16.61
N ARG A 559 -8.85 10.60 15.57
CA ARG A 559 -7.39 10.68 15.51
C ARG A 559 -6.94 12.05 15.04
N ILE A 560 -5.92 12.59 15.67
CA ILE A 560 -5.27 13.84 15.24
C ILE A 560 -3.77 13.64 15.10
N LYS A 561 -3.19 14.23 14.06
CA LYS A 561 -1.74 14.23 13.81
C LYS A 561 -1.08 15.36 14.59
N ILE A 562 -0.12 15.03 15.42
CA ILE A 562 0.69 15.97 16.19
C ILE A 562 2.03 16.13 15.48
N LYS A 563 2.36 17.36 15.11
CA LYS A 563 3.65 17.71 14.50
C LYS A 563 4.57 18.27 15.55
N VAL A 564 5.81 17.78 15.59
CA VAL A 564 6.83 18.22 16.53
C VAL A 564 8.06 18.68 15.76
N LYS A 565 8.53 19.88 16.01
CA LYS A 565 9.74 20.43 15.40
C LYS A 565 10.87 20.41 16.43
N GLY A 566 12.06 20.02 16.00
CA GLY A 566 13.25 20.05 16.85
C GLY A 566 13.51 21.47 17.42
N SER A 567 14.02 21.49 18.62
CA SER A 567 14.37 22.74 19.34
C SER A 567 15.71 23.30 18.90
#